data_bee784e5950a559edc92590b9f7e4f37
#
_entry.id   bee784e5950a559edc92590b9f7e4f37
#
_cell.length_a   1.000
_cell.length_b   1.000
_cell.length_c   1.000
_cell.angle_alpha   90.00
_cell.angle_beta   90.00
_cell.angle_gamma   90.00
#
_symmetry.space_group_name_H-M   'P 1'
#
loop_
_entity.id
_entity.type
_entity.pdbx_description
1 polymer ?
#
loop_
_entity_poly.entity_id
_entity_poly.type
_entity_poly.pdbx_seq_one_letter_code
_entity_poly.pdbx_strand_id
1 'polypeptide(L)'
;TASAAEAIRATSISLVCVGTPSQANGSLDLTYMKRVCEQIGAALREKAAPHLVVLRSTMLPGTTEDVLIPILEQHSGKRVGAGLEVCYNPEFLREGSSVYDFYNPPKIVVGESTPGAGDALLALYEGIDAPTLRTSIRVAEMAKYCDNAFHALKVTFANEVGNLCKKLGVDSHDVMAVFCEDRKLNLSPAYLKPGFAFGGSCL
;
A
#
# COMPACT_ATOMS: atom_id res chain seq x y z
N THR A 1 -1.64 -26.00 2.22
CA THR A 1 -1.26 -26.54 0.91
C THR A 1 -0.23 -25.66 0.22
N ALA A 2 0.63 -26.24 -0.60
CA ALA A 2 1.54 -25.53 -1.50
C ALA A 2 0.93 -25.37 -2.93
N SER A 3 -0.28 -25.88 -3.15
CA SER A 3 -0.97 -25.83 -4.44
C SER A 3 -1.87 -24.61 -4.53
N ALA A 4 -1.57 -23.68 -5.43
CA ALA A 4 -2.43 -22.52 -5.71
C ALA A 4 -3.84 -22.99 -6.14
N ALA A 5 -3.95 -24.03 -6.95
CA ALA A 5 -5.24 -24.55 -7.42
C ALA A 5 -6.11 -25.07 -6.28
N GLU A 6 -5.53 -25.76 -5.29
CA GLU A 6 -6.26 -26.22 -4.11
C GLU A 6 -6.70 -25.05 -3.23
N ALA A 7 -5.80 -24.08 -2.99
CA ALA A 7 -6.10 -22.91 -2.18
C ALA A 7 -7.25 -22.10 -2.80
N ILE A 8 -7.18 -21.81 -4.09
CA ILE A 8 -8.22 -21.05 -4.82
C ILE A 8 -9.56 -21.79 -4.82
N ARG A 9 -9.58 -23.09 -4.98
CA ARG A 9 -10.83 -23.88 -4.91
C ARG A 9 -11.49 -23.81 -3.55
N ALA A 10 -10.69 -23.83 -2.48
CA ALA A 10 -11.18 -23.89 -1.11
C ALA A 10 -11.54 -22.53 -0.48
N THR A 11 -11.19 -21.42 -1.12
CA THR A 11 -11.37 -20.06 -0.54
C THR A 11 -12.16 -19.15 -1.47
N SER A 12 -12.74 -18.08 -0.96
CA SER A 12 -13.43 -17.03 -1.74
C SER A 12 -12.59 -15.77 -1.91
N ILE A 13 -11.49 -15.66 -1.17
CA ILE A 13 -10.58 -14.51 -1.17
C ILE A 13 -9.13 -14.98 -1.14
N SER A 14 -8.27 -14.28 -1.85
CA SER A 14 -6.81 -14.49 -1.84
C SER A 14 -6.08 -13.19 -1.55
N LEU A 15 -5.17 -13.20 -0.58
CA LEU A 15 -4.28 -12.07 -0.30
C LEU A 15 -2.89 -12.38 -0.88
N VAL A 16 -2.45 -11.56 -1.83
CA VAL A 16 -1.16 -11.70 -2.50
C VAL A 16 -0.14 -10.78 -1.84
N CYS A 17 0.81 -11.37 -1.12
CA CYS A 17 1.80 -10.69 -0.29
C CYS A 17 3.24 -11.07 -0.70
N VAL A 18 3.51 -11.21 -1.99
CA VAL A 18 4.85 -11.56 -2.48
C VAL A 18 5.75 -10.33 -2.60
N GLY A 19 7.06 -10.53 -2.48
CA GLY A 19 8.02 -9.42 -2.57
C GLY A 19 8.08 -8.80 -3.98
N THR A 20 8.35 -7.50 -4.00
CA THR A 20 8.61 -6.70 -5.21
C THR A 20 9.98 -6.04 -5.08
N PRO A 21 11.10 -6.80 -5.21
CA PRO A 21 12.44 -6.27 -5.02
C PRO A 21 12.79 -5.21 -6.08
N SER A 22 13.74 -4.34 -5.75
CA SER A 22 14.27 -3.39 -6.72
C SER A 22 15.26 -4.07 -7.66
N GLN A 23 15.19 -3.72 -8.94
CA GLN A 23 16.18 -4.06 -9.94
C GLN A 23 17.42 -3.13 -9.85
N ALA A 24 18.48 -3.46 -10.56
CA ALA A 24 19.71 -2.66 -10.56
C ALA A 24 19.51 -1.21 -11.05
N ASN A 25 18.50 -0.96 -11.87
CA ASN A 25 18.12 0.37 -12.37
C ASN A 25 17.14 1.11 -11.46
N GLY A 26 16.80 0.55 -10.30
CA GLY A 26 15.85 1.12 -9.33
C GLY A 26 14.38 0.85 -9.63
N SER A 27 14.03 0.21 -10.75
CA SER A 27 12.65 -0.20 -11.03
C SER A 27 12.25 -1.40 -10.18
N LEU A 28 10.93 -1.60 -9.99
CA LEU A 28 10.42 -2.77 -9.28
C LEU A 28 10.45 -4.02 -10.18
N ASP A 29 10.87 -5.14 -9.61
CA ASP A 29 10.72 -6.45 -10.25
C ASP A 29 9.34 -7.03 -9.92
N LEU A 30 8.49 -7.09 -10.93
CA LEU A 30 7.14 -7.62 -10.84
C LEU A 30 7.05 -9.12 -11.20
N THR A 31 8.17 -9.81 -11.39
CA THR A 31 8.20 -11.20 -11.86
C THR A 31 7.39 -12.12 -10.95
N TYR A 32 7.56 -12.00 -9.63
CA TYR A 32 6.82 -12.83 -8.68
C TYR A 32 5.32 -12.51 -8.68
N MET A 33 4.96 -11.22 -8.75
CA MET A 33 3.56 -10.80 -8.83
C MET A 33 2.87 -11.35 -10.07
N LYS A 34 3.51 -11.25 -11.24
CA LYS A 34 2.98 -11.76 -12.51
C LYS A 34 2.76 -13.28 -12.42
N ARG A 35 3.76 -14.03 -11.97
CA ARG A 35 3.67 -15.50 -11.82
C ARG A 35 2.54 -15.93 -10.89
N VAL A 36 2.37 -15.24 -9.76
CA VAL A 36 1.28 -15.57 -8.82
C VAL A 36 -0.07 -15.24 -9.45
N CYS A 37 -0.21 -14.10 -10.16
CA CYS A 37 -1.44 -13.76 -10.87
C CYS A 37 -1.75 -14.77 -12.00
N GLU A 38 -0.76 -15.25 -12.74
CA GLU A 38 -0.91 -16.33 -13.74
C GLU A 38 -1.45 -17.61 -13.09
N GLN A 39 -0.85 -18.04 -11.97
CA GLN A 39 -1.28 -19.25 -11.24
C GLN A 39 -2.70 -19.10 -10.67
N ILE A 40 -3.02 -17.95 -10.07
CA ILE A 40 -4.36 -17.65 -9.57
C ILE A 40 -5.36 -17.65 -10.73
N GLY A 41 -5.05 -16.94 -11.83
CA GLY A 41 -5.89 -16.91 -13.02
C GLY A 41 -6.18 -18.30 -13.58
N ALA A 42 -5.15 -19.12 -13.74
CA ALA A 42 -5.31 -20.50 -14.21
C ALA A 42 -6.22 -21.34 -13.29
N ALA A 43 -6.07 -21.20 -11.96
CA ALA A 43 -6.92 -21.89 -10.99
C ALA A 43 -8.39 -21.38 -11.02
N LEU A 44 -8.60 -20.08 -11.27
CA LEU A 44 -9.92 -19.46 -11.35
C LEU A 44 -10.70 -19.87 -12.62
N ARG A 45 -10.02 -20.34 -13.66
CA ARG A 45 -10.68 -20.80 -14.90
C ARG A 45 -11.69 -21.89 -14.63
N GLU A 46 -11.37 -22.81 -13.74
CA GLU A 46 -12.23 -23.95 -13.40
C GLU A 46 -13.17 -23.70 -12.23
N LYS A 47 -13.08 -22.52 -11.61
CA LYS A 47 -13.90 -22.17 -10.45
C LYS A 47 -15.14 -21.40 -10.88
N ALA A 48 -16.33 -21.99 -10.70
CA ALA A 48 -17.61 -21.32 -11.03
C ALA A 48 -17.93 -20.16 -10.07
N ALA A 49 -17.65 -20.32 -8.78
CA ALA A 49 -17.95 -19.30 -7.77
C ALA A 49 -17.10 -18.03 -7.94
N PRO A 50 -17.64 -16.84 -7.63
CA PRO A 50 -16.88 -15.61 -7.60
C PRO A 50 -15.65 -15.68 -6.67
N HIS A 51 -14.62 -14.90 -6.97
CA HIS A 51 -13.41 -14.86 -6.17
C HIS A 51 -12.82 -13.45 -6.13
N LEU A 52 -12.42 -13.01 -4.94
CA LEU A 52 -11.73 -11.75 -4.74
C LEU A 52 -10.21 -11.98 -4.66
N VAL A 53 -9.46 -11.29 -5.50
CA VAL A 53 -7.99 -11.24 -5.45
C VAL A 53 -7.58 -9.91 -4.85
N VAL A 54 -6.92 -9.94 -3.69
CA VAL A 54 -6.42 -8.77 -2.99
C VAL A 54 -4.91 -8.69 -3.14
N LEU A 55 -4.43 -7.63 -3.78
CA LEU A 55 -3.00 -7.34 -3.95
C LEU A 55 -2.54 -6.44 -2.81
N ARG A 56 -1.46 -6.82 -2.11
CA ARG A 56 -0.95 -6.08 -0.94
C ARG A 56 0.48 -5.58 -1.09
N SER A 57 1.24 -6.14 -2.02
CA SER A 57 2.64 -5.78 -2.25
C SER A 57 2.77 -4.34 -2.71
N THR A 58 3.83 -3.65 -2.30
CA THR A 58 4.10 -2.28 -2.74
C THR A 58 4.37 -2.24 -4.25
N MET A 59 3.57 -1.48 -4.99
CA MET A 59 3.64 -1.37 -6.44
C MET A 59 3.40 0.07 -6.89
N LEU A 60 3.95 0.43 -8.05
CA LEU A 60 3.71 1.75 -8.66
C LEU A 60 2.24 1.91 -9.07
N PRO A 61 1.69 3.12 -8.98
CA PRO A 61 0.34 3.41 -9.44
C PRO A 61 0.09 2.96 -10.88
N GLY A 62 -1.00 2.24 -11.08
CA GLY A 62 -1.37 1.63 -12.35
C GLY A 62 -0.89 0.19 -12.53
N THR A 63 0.02 -0.32 -11.71
CA THR A 63 0.52 -1.69 -11.84
C THR A 63 -0.60 -2.72 -11.77
N THR A 64 -1.52 -2.56 -10.85
CA THR A 64 -2.67 -3.48 -10.70
C THR A 64 -3.55 -3.47 -11.95
N GLU A 65 -3.98 -2.28 -12.41
CA GLU A 65 -4.94 -2.14 -13.51
C GLU A 65 -4.32 -2.43 -14.87
N ASP A 66 -3.09 -1.94 -15.12
CA ASP A 66 -2.48 -2.00 -16.45
C ASP A 66 -1.69 -3.31 -16.68
N VAL A 67 -1.31 -4.02 -15.61
CA VAL A 67 -0.47 -5.21 -15.73
C VAL A 67 -1.12 -6.46 -15.12
N LEU A 68 -1.57 -6.40 -13.86
CA LEU A 68 -1.95 -7.61 -13.12
C LEU A 68 -3.39 -8.05 -13.41
N ILE A 69 -4.34 -7.12 -13.55
CA ILE A 69 -5.71 -7.43 -13.97
C ILE A 69 -5.73 -8.08 -15.36
N PRO A 70 -5.06 -7.55 -16.39
CA PRO A 70 -4.98 -8.23 -17.69
C PRO A 70 -4.45 -9.67 -17.62
N ILE A 71 -3.44 -9.93 -16.77
CA ILE A 71 -2.91 -11.28 -16.56
C ILE A 71 -3.97 -12.19 -15.92
N LEU A 72 -4.63 -11.72 -14.85
CA LEU A 72 -5.69 -12.47 -14.18
C LEU A 72 -6.85 -12.79 -15.15
N GLU A 73 -7.31 -11.82 -15.94
CA GLU A 73 -8.37 -11.99 -16.92
C GLU A 73 -7.98 -12.97 -18.03
N GLN A 74 -6.77 -12.82 -18.59
CA GLN A 74 -6.26 -13.69 -19.65
C GLN A 74 -6.19 -15.16 -19.20
N HIS A 75 -5.66 -15.42 -18.00
CA HIS A 75 -5.46 -16.76 -17.50
C HIS A 75 -6.72 -17.40 -16.93
N SER A 76 -7.64 -16.61 -16.39
CA SER A 76 -8.91 -17.11 -15.85
C SER A 76 -10.01 -17.25 -16.91
N GLY A 77 -9.94 -16.48 -17.99
CA GLY A 77 -11.05 -16.32 -18.95
C GLY A 77 -12.24 -15.54 -18.37
N LYS A 78 -12.10 -14.95 -17.19
CA LYS A 78 -13.11 -14.11 -16.52
C LYS A 78 -12.80 -12.65 -16.72
N ARG A 79 -13.79 -11.79 -16.44
CA ARG A 79 -13.64 -10.35 -16.41
C ARG A 79 -13.85 -9.82 -14.98
N VAL A 80 -13.15 -8.75 -14.65
CA VAL A 80 -13.43 -8.00 -13.42
C VAL A 80 -14.88 -7.53 -13.44
N GLY A 81 -15.60 -7.69 -12.32
CA GLY A 81 -17.04 -7.48 -12.22
C GLY A 81 -17.90 -8.65 -12.67
N ALA A 82 -17.29 -9.72 -13.20
CA ALA A 82 -18.01 -10.90 -13.72
C ALA A 82 -17.33 -12.21 -13.22
N GLY A 83 -17.44 -12.47 -11.93
CA GLY A 83 -16.87 -13.65 -11.27
C GLY A 83 -15.41 -13.54 -10.86
N LEU A 84 -14.76 -12.43 -11.15
CA LEU A 84 -13.45 -12.01 -10.65
C LEU A 84 -13.59 -10.60 -10.09
N GLU A 85 -13.20 -10.41 -8.84
CA GLU A 85 -13.03 -9.08 -8.24
C GLU A 85 -11.57 -8.87 -7.86
N VAL A 86 -11.11 -7.62 -7.94
CA VAL A 86 -9.74 -7.26 -7.59
C VAL A 86 -9.75 -6.05 -6.68
N CYS A 87 -8.98 -6.14 -5.59
CA CYS A 87 -8.71 -5.02 -4.70
C CYS A 87 -7.21 -4.83 -4.51
N TYR A 88 -6.82 -3.61 -4.23
CA TYR A 88 -5.51 -3.27 -3.70
C TYR A 88 -5.65 -2.82 -2.25
N ASN A 89 -4.96 -3.50 -1.34
CA ASN A 89 -5.02 -3.22 0.10
C ASN A 89 -3.60 -3.07 0.65
N PRO A 90 -3.02 -1.87 0.61
CA PRO A 90 -1.68 -1.62 1.12
C PRO A 90 -1.60 -1.90 2.62
N GLU A 91 -0.45 -2.36 3.06
CA GLU A 91 -0.11 -2.49 4.47
C GLU A 91 0.70 -1.25 4.94
N PHE A 92 0.58 -0.90 6.22
CA PHE A 92 1.31 0.19 6.87
C PHE A 92 2.04 -0.32 8.12
N LEU A 93 2.62 -1.52 8.00
CA LEU A 93 3.27 -2.25 9.08
C LEU A 93 4.74 -1.82 9.19
N ARG A 94 5.25 -1.75 10.43
CA ARG A 94 6.67 -1.49 10.70
C ARG A 94 7.37 -2.77 11.10
N GLU A 95 8.62 -2.91 10.70
CA GLU A 95 9.47 -3.99 11.18
C GLU A 95 9.58 -3.96 12.70
N GLY A 96 9.51 -5.14 13.33
CA GLY A 96 9.57 -5.27 14.78
C GLY A 96 8.25 -5.06 15.52
N SER A 97 7.25 -4.38 14.93
CA SER A 97 5.94 -4.13 15.54
C SER A 97 4.76 -4.52 14.67
N SER A 98 4.98 -5.30 13.62
CA SER A 98 3.98 -5.59 12.58
C SER A 98 2.67 -6.19 13.08
N VAL A 99 2.72 -7.06 14.11
CA VAL A 99 1.52 -7.65 14.72
C VAL A 99 0.71 -6.57 15.44
N TYR A 100 1.37 -5.73 16.24
CA TYR A 100 0.72 -4.61 16.91
C TYR A 100 0.11 -3.63 15.89
N ASP A 101 0.88 -3.26 14.87
CA ASP A 101 0.46 -2.33 13.82
C ASP A 101 -0.73 -2.88 13.01
N PHE A 102 -0.84 -4.19 12.84
CA PHE A 102 -1.98 -4.83 12.18
C PHE A 102 -3.28 -4.64 12.97
N TYR A 103 -3.24 -4.80 14.29
CA TYR A 103 -4.41 -4.61 15.16
C TYR A 103 -4.66 -3.16 15.55
N ASN A 104 -3.70 -2.26 15.33
CA ASN A 104 -3.80 -0.84 15.64
C ASN A 104 -3.33 0.01 14.43
N PRO A 105 -3.87 -0.19 13.22
CA PRO A 105 -3.40 0.51 12.05
C PRO A 105 -3.84 1.98 12.08
N PRO A 106 -3.05 2.91 11.53
CA PRO A 106 -3.44 4.31 11.42
C PRO A 106 -4.62 4.52 10.46
N LYS A 107 -4.80 3.61 9.52
CA LYS A 107 -5.87 3.59 8.51
C LYS A 107 -5.93 2.23 7.83
N ILE A 108 -7.11 1.86 7.31
CA ILE A 108 -7.32 0.74 6.40
C ILE A 108 -7.69 1.34 5.03
N VAL A 109 -6.93 1.02 4.00
CA VAL A 109 -7.17 1.54 2.64
C VAL A 109 -7.53 0.38 1.71
N VAL A 110 -8.63 0.53 0.99
CA VAL A 110 -9.08 -0.45 0.00
C VAL A 110 -9.31 0.25 -1.33
N GLY A 111 -8.42 -0.03 -2.29
CA GLY A 111 -8.60 0.31 -3.69
C GLY A 111 -9.46 -0.75 -4.35
N GLU A 112 -10.59 -0.35 -4.93
CA GLU A 112 -11.58 -1.26 -5.50
C GLU A 112 -11.58 -1.20 -7.03
N SER A 113 -11.66 -2.35 -7.69
CA SER A 113 -11.82 -2.44 -9.14
C SER A 113 -13.25 -2.09 -9.59
N THR A 114 -14.23 -2.46 -8.76
CA THR A 114 -15.65 -2.12 -8.93
C THR A 114 -16.23 -1.72 -7.58
N PRO A 115 -17.24 -0.85 -7.52
CA PRO A 115 -17.86 -0.46 -6.25
C PRO A 115 -18.37 -1.69 -5.48
N GLY A 116 -17.95 -1.82 -4.22
CA GLY A 116 -18.32 -2.94 -3.34
C GLY A 116 -17.42 -4.17 -3.45
N ALA A 117 -16.44 -4.20 -4.36
CA ALA A 117 -15.50 -5.32 -4.48
C ALA A 117 -14.74 -5.61 -3.17
N GLY A 118 -14.55 -4.60 -2.35
CA GLY A 118 -13.85 -4.68 -1.07
C GLY A 118 -14.68 -5.18 0.11
N ASP A 119 -15.97 -5.47 -0.03
CA ASP A 119 -16.83 -5.83 1.11
C ASP A 119 -16.35 -7.09 1.82
N ALA A 120 -16.02 -8.13 1.07
CA ALA A 120 -15.48 -9.37 1.63
C ALA A 120 -14.10 -9.18 2.29
N LEU A 121 -13.28 -8.26 1.78
CA LEU A 121 -12.02 -7.89 2.40
C LEU A 121 -12.24 -7.14 3.71
N LEU A 122 -13.14 -6.17 3.73
CA LEU A 122 -13.43 -5.38 4.94
C LEU A 122 -14.02 -6.22 6.06
N ALA A 123 -14.75 -7.27 5.75
CA ALA A 123 -15.22 -8.23 6.75
C ALA A 123 -14.06 -8.91 7.51
N LEU A 124 -12.86 -9.03 6.90
CA LEU A 124 -11.67 -9.55 7.59
C LEU A 124 -11.05 -8.57 8.59
N TYR A 125 -11.41 -7.29 8.49
CA TYR A 125 -10.98 -6.22 9.41
C TYR A 125 -12.04 -5.90 10.49
N GLU A 126 -13.11 -6.70 10.56
CA GLU A 126 -14.12 -6.51 11.59
C GLU A 126 -13.50 -6.58 13.00
N GLY A 127 -13.82 -5.60 13.84
CA GLY A 127 -13.25 -5.46 15.18
C GLY A 127 -11.93 -4.69 15.27
N ILE A 128 -11.38 -4.25 14.15
CA ILE A 128 -10.21 -3.34 14.13
C ILE A 128 -10.72 -1.89 14.07
N ASP A 129 -10.46 -1.12 15.12
CA ASP A 129 -10.87 0.28 15.22
C ASP A 129 -9.87 1.19 14.48
N ALA A 130 -10.16 1.48 13.21
CA ALA A 130 -9.35 2.37 12.39
C ALA A 130 -10.19 3.03 11.28
N PRO A 131 -9.83 4.25 10.84
CA PRO A 131 -10.45 4.88 9.67
C PRO A 131 -10.34 3.98 8.45
N THR A 132 -11.48 3.62 7.85
CA THR A 132 -11.55 2.80 6.65
C THR A 132 -11.84 3.67 5.43
N LEU A 133 -10.95 3.62 4.44
CA LEU A 133 -10.98 4.45 3.25
C LEU A 133 -11.13 3.58 2.01
N ARG A 134 -12.26 3.71 1.31
CA ARG A 134 -12.48 3.12 -0.01
C ARG A 134 -12.11 4.13 -1.10
N THR A 135 -11.39 3.70 -2.11
CA THR A 135 -10.91 4.56 -3.19
C THR A 135 -10.64 3.76 -4.47
N SER A 136 -10.16 4.41 -5.52
CA SER A 136 -9.67 3.68 -6.70
C SER A 136 -8.34 2.98 -6.40
N ILE A 137 -8.06 1.92 -7.16
CA ILE A 137 -6.82 1.14 -7.02
C ILE A 137 -5.59 2.05 -7.16
N ARG A 138 -5.54 2.93 -8.18
CA ARG A 138 -4.40 3.84 -8.41
C ARG A 138 -4.16 4.80 -7.25
N VAL A 139 -5.23 5.30 -6.64
CA VAL A 139 -5.12 6.17 -5.45
C VAL A 139 -4.56 5.39 -4.26
N ALA A 140 -5.02 4.15 -4.05
CA ALA A 140 -4.52 3.31 -2.96
C ALA A 140 -3.05 2.91 -3.16
N GLU A 141 -2.62 2.60 -4.39
CA GLU A 141 -1.22 2.36 -4.76
C GLU A 141 -0.37 3.61 -4.48
N MET A 142 -0.82 4.79 -4.95
CA MET A 142 -0.09 6.04 -4.74
C MET A 142 0.01 6.42 -3.26
N ALA A 143 -1.04 6.20 -2.48
CA ALA A 143 -1.04 6.49 -1.04
C ALA A 143 0.06 5.70 -0.30
N LYS A 144 0.30 4.43 -0.67
CA LYS A 144 1.39 3.63 -0.10
C LYS A 144 2.76 4.24 -0.42
N TYR A 145 2.96 4.69 -1.66
CA TYR A 145 4.21 5.36 -2.05
C TYR A 145 4.40 6.68 -1.33
N CYS A 146 3.35 7.49 -1.20
CA CYS A 146 3.40 8.75 -0.46
C CYS A 146 3.81 8.53 1.00
N ASP A 147 3.22 7.54 1.68
CA ASP A 147 3.57 7.24 3.07
C ASP A 147 5.05 6.83 3.20
N ASN A 148 5.51 5.92 2.34
CA ASN A 148 6.91 5.47 2.37
C ASN A 148 7.90 6.60 2.04
N ALA A 149 7.61 7.40 1.00
CA ALA A 149 8.45 8.54 0.61
C ALA A 149 8.49 9.62 1.70
N PHE A 150 7.36 9.88 2.33
CA PHE A 150 7.29 10.85 3.42
C PHE A 150 8.04 10.39 4.67
N HIS A 151 8.02 9.08 4.98
CA HIS A 151 8.87 8.52 6.04
C HIS A 151 10.36 8.76 5.74
N ALA A 152 10.80 8.44 4.52
CA ALA A 152 12.18 8.68 4.09
C ALA A 152 12.55 10.17 4.16
N LEU A 153 11.66 11.06 3.71
CA LEU A 153 11.86 12.51 3.78
C LEU A 153 12.02 13.00 5.21
N LYS A 154 11.19 12.53 6.15
CA LYS A 154 11.30 12.90 7.57
C LYS A 154 12.66 12.49 8.17
N VAL A 155 13.11 11.27 7.87
CA VAL A 155 14.42 10.79 8.36
C VAL A 155 15.56 11.62 7.74
N THR A 156 15.51 11.89 6.45
CA THR A 156 16.50 12.71 5.75
C THR A 156 16.55 14.12 6.33
N PHE A 157 15.40 14.74 6.55
CA PHE A 157 15.31 16.07 7.17
C PHE A 157 15.95 16.07 8.57
N ALA A 158 15.62 15.09 9.41
CA ALA A 158 16.21 14.98 10.75
C ALA A 158 17.73 14.77 10.71
N ASN A 159 18.24 14.00 9.74
CA ASN A 159 19.68 13.81 9.55
C ASN A 159 20.39 15.11 9.13
N GLU A 160 19.79 15.91 8.22
CA GLU A 160 20.37 17.21 7.83
C GLU A 160 20.39 18.20 8.99
N VAL A 161 19.32 18.26 9.80
CA VAL A 161 19.31 19.03 11.05
C VAL A 161 20.42 18.56 12.00
N GLY A 162 20.59 17.23 12.15
CA GLY A 162 21.67 16.64 12.95
C GLY A 162 23.06 17.06 12.48
N ASN A 163 23.29 17.06 11.17
CA ASN A 163 24.57 17.51 10.59
C ASN A 163 24.88 18.99 10.89
N LEU A 164 23.87 19.85 10.81
CA LEU A 164 23.99 21.27 11.15
C LEU A 164 24.26 21.45 12.65
N CYS A 165 23.49 20.80 13.51
CA CYS A 165 23.64 20.86 14.96
C CYS A 165 25.05 20.45 15.41
N LYS A 166 25.60 19.37 14.83
CA LYS A 166 26.96 18.92 15.08
C LYS A 166 28.00 19.99 14.78
N LYS A 167 27.86 20.75 13.71
CA LYS A 167 28.75 21.85 13.33
C LYS A 167 28.64 23.06 14.28
N LEU A 168 27.44 23.28 14.84
CA LEU A 168 27.12 24.41 15.71
C LEU A 168 27.31 24.09 17.19
N GLY A 169 27.64 22.86 17.55
CA GLY A 169 27.80 22.43 18.95
C GLY A 169 26.48 22.38 19.73
N VAL A 170 25.36 22.13 19.02
CA VAL A 170 24.01 22.03 19.59
C VAL A 170 23.59 20.56 19.62
N ASP A 171 22.85 20.13 20.65
CA ASP A 171 22.27 18.79 20.68
C ASP A 171 21.07 18.71 19.74
N SER A 172 21.18 17.84 18.74
CA SER A 172 20.11 17.64 17.76
C SER A 172 18.88 16.96 18.33
N HIS A 173 19.01 16.18 19.40
CA HIS A 173 17.86 15.53 20.05
C HIS A 173 17.00 16.58 20.75
N ASP A 174 17.61 17.55 21.42
CA ASP A 174 16.89 18.65 22.04
C ASP A 174 16.17 19.51 20.99
N VAL A 175 16.86 19.81 19.88
CA VAL A 175 16.24 20.57 18.76
C VAL A 175 15.04 19.83 18.20
N MET A 176 15.18 18.52 17.92
CA MET A 176 14.08 17.73 17.36
C MET A 176 12.95 17.49 18.37
N ALA A 177 13.25 17.38 19.66
CA ALA A 177 12.22 17.31 20.69
C ALA A 177 11.33 18.56 20.69
N VAL A 178 11.93 19.76 20.64
CA VAL A 178 11.19 21.04 20.53
C VAL A 178 10.41 21.10 19.20
N PHE A 179 11.05 20.76 18.08
CA PHE A 179 10.42 20.78 16.76
C PHE A 179 9.18 19.87 16.69
N CYS A 180 9.24 18.69 17.30
CA CYS A 180 8.16 17.71 17.28
C CYS A 180 6.93 18.08 18.14
N GLU A 181 7.01 19.14 18.95
CA GLU A 181 5.85 19.65 19.68
C GLU A 181 4.86 20.42 18.79
N ASP A 182 5.28 20.90 17.61
CA ASP A 182 4.38 21.54 16.65
C ASP A 182 3.56 20.49 15.86
N ARG A 183 2.50 20.01 16.49
CA ARG A 183 1.53 19.08 15.91
C ARG A 183 0.35 19.78 15.21
N LYS A 184 0.34 21.11 15.18
CA LYS A 184 -0.74 21.87 14.56
C LYS A 184 -0.41 22.29 13.13
N LEU A 185 0.85 22.59 12.85
CA LEU A 185 1.32 23.01 11.52
C LEU A 185 2.26 21.99 10.91
N ASN A 186 3.49 21.84 11.45
CA ASN A 186 4.54 21.05 10.80
C ASN A 186 4.28 19.54 10.79
N LEU A 187 3.69 18.97 11.85
CA LEU A 187 3.35 17.55 11.95
C LEU A 187 1.84 17.28 11.78
N SER A 188 1.21 17.99 10.85
CA SER A 188 -0.22 17.96 10.58
C SER A 188 -0.49 17.88 9.06
N PRO A 189 -1.75 17.82 8.60
CA PRO A 189 -2.09 17.94 7.18
C PRO A 189 -1.85 19.33 6.58
N ALA A 190 -1.53 20.34 7.38
CA ALA A 190 -1.14 21.65 6.88
C ALA A 190 0.09 21.53 5.95
N TYR A 191 0.12 22.31 4.89
CA TYR A 191 1.16 22.31 3.87
C TYR A 191 1.34 20.99 3.09
N LEU A 192 0.45 20.02 3.25
CA LEU A 192 0.47 18.75 2.51
C LEU A 192 -0.51 18.72 1.32
N LYS A 193 -0.92 19.87 0.81
CA LYS A 193 -1.73 19.99 -0.41
C LYS A 193 -0.86 20.45 -1.57
N PRO A 194 -1.01 19.85 -2.77
CA PRO A 194 -0.33 20.34 -3.96
C PRO A 194 -0.65 21.82 -4.21
N GLY A 195 0.38 22.61 -4.56
CA GLY A 195 0.23 24.03 -4.79
C GLY A 195 1.57 24.74 -4.88
N PHE A 196 1.55 26.06 -4.83
CA PHE A 196 2.77 26.87 -4.77
C PHE A 196 3.52 26.59 -3.46
N ALA A 197 4.81 26.28 -3.57
CA ALA A 197 5.67 26.01 -2.42
C ALA A 197 6.02 27.28 -1.63
N PHE A 198 5.92 28.44 -2.27
CA PHE A 198 6.29 29.74 -1.70
C PHE A 198 5.12 30.68 -1.76
N GLY A 199 4.73 31.23 -0.63
CA GLY A 199 3.59 32.13 -0.49
C GLY A 199 3.87 33.43 0.24
N GLY A 200 5.12 33.78 0.53
CA GLY A 200 5.46 34.99 1.25
C GLY A 200 6.96 35.16 1.46
N SER A 201 7.35 36.26 2.11
CA SER A 201 8.76 36.60 2.39
C SER A 201 9.44 35.70 3.43
N CYS A 202 8.72 34.78 4.06
CA CYS A 202 9.23 33.88 5.10
C CYS A 202 9.50 32.43 4.60
N LEU A 203 9.27 32.17 3.31
CA LEU A 203 9.56 30.87 2.68
C LEU A 203 10.47 31.05 1.48
#